data_912898503b39a33b789bae39c44f884e
#
_entry.id   912898503b39a33b789bae39c44f884e
#
_cell.length_a   1.000
_cell.length_b   1.000
_cell.length_c   1.000
_cell.angle_alpha   90.00
_cell.angle_beta   90.00
_cell.angle_gamma   90.00
#
_symmetry.space_group_name_H-M   'P 1'
#
loop_
_entity.id
_entity.type
_entity.pdbx_description
1 polymer ?
#
loop_
_entity_poly.entity_id
_entity_poly.type
_entity_poly.pdbx_seq_one_letter_code
_entity_poly.pdbx_strand_id
1 'polypeptide(L)'
;MPRITIAQMESLAREQLPFAIESGLILDTLDDGRAVVRAPYRSAFLRPGGTIAGPVMMGLADYGVYAALLSRIGIVELAVTTSFNINFLSRPGAADLIADASIIKLGKRLAVGEVEIFSADRDDLVAHVTATYSIPPGAV
;
A
#
# COMPACT_ATOMS: atom_id res chain seq x y z
N MET A 1 13.62 -1.52 14.10
CA MET A 1 12.85 -0.29 14.35
C MET A 1 12.58 0.43 13.04
N PRO A 2 11.33 0.76 12.75
CA PRO A 2 11.06 1.59 11.59
C PRO A 2 11.68 2.98 11.78
N ARG A 3 12.11 3.59 10.67
CA ARG A 3 12.72 4.92 10.69
C ARG A 3 11.72 6.06 10.73
N ILE A 4 10.44 5.76 10.55
CA ILE A 4 9.35 6.72 10.68
C ILE A 4 8.25 6.13 11.53
N THR A 5 7.40 7.00 12.07
CA THR A 5 6.22 6.59 12.84
C THR A 5 4.97 6.63 11.95
N ILE A 6 3.90 5.99 12.42
CA ILE A 6 2.60 6.09 11.75
C ILE A 6 2.18 7.56 11.63
N ALA A 7 2.37 8.36 12.70
CA ALA A 7 2.01 9.77 12.68
C ALA A 7 2.77 10.55 11.61
N GLN A 8 4.06 10.27 11.44
CA GLN A 8 4.87 10.91 10.39
C GLN A 8 4.39 10.51 9.00
N MET A 9 4.05 9.24 8.79
CA MET A 9 3.53 8.78 7.50
C MET A 9 2.18 9.41 7.19
N GLU A 10 1.31 9.50 8.18
CA GLU A 10 0.00 10.14 8.00
C GLU A 10 0.13 11.63 7.72
N SER A 11 1.08 12.30 8.36
CA SER A 11 1.36 13.71 8.08
C SER A 11 1.84 13.91 6.64
N LEU A 12 2.76 13.06 6.18
CA LEU A 12 3.20 13.08 4.79
C LEU A 12 2.04 12.88 3.83
N ALA A 13 1.18 11.93 4.12
CA ALA A 13 0.01 11.66 3.28
C ALA A 13 -0.93 12.87 3.21
N ARG A 14 -1.21 13.50 4.34
CA ARG A 14 -2.05 14.70 4.36
C ARG A 14 -1.46 15.84 3.53
N GLU A 15 -0.15 15.99 3.55
CA GLU A 15 0.52 17.09 2.85
C GLU A 15 0.75 16.82 1.37
N GLN A 16 1.07 15.58 1.00
CA GLN A 16 1.59 15.29 -0.34
C GLN A 16 0.94 14.11 -1.07
N LEU A 17 0.04 13.36 -0.44
CA LEU A 17 -0.58 12.19 -1.07
C LEU A 17 -2.11 12.31 -1.03
N PRO A 18 -2.68 13.25 -1.79
CA PRO A 18 -4.14 13.46 -1.76
C PRO A 18 -4.93 12.21 -2.12
N PHE A 19 -4.41 11.35 -3.00
CA PHE A 19 -5.10 10.11 -3.35
C PHE A 19 -5.36 9.24 -2.11
N ALA A 20 -4.34 9.06 -1.26
CA ALA A 20 -4.47 8.25 -0.06
C ALA A 20 -5.51 8.83 0.90
N ILE A 21 -5.50 10.15 1.07
CA ILE A 21 -6.43 10.85 1.96
C ILE A 21 -7.86 10.80 1.40
N GLU A 22 -8.04 11.10 0.14
CA GLU A 22 -9.37 11.11 -0.49
C GLU A 22 -9.97 9.71 -0.55
N SER A 23 -9.13 8.69 -0.71
CA SER A 23 -9.57 7.29 -0.68
C SER A 23 -9.83 6.78 0.73
N GLY A 24 -9.46 7.53 1.75
CA GLY A 24 -9.68 7.15 3.15
C GLY A 24 -8.79 6.02 3.64
N LEU A 25 -7.61 5.84 3.05
CA LEU A 25 -6.69 4.77 3.45
C LEU A 25 -6.15 5.02 4.87
N ILE A 26 -6.08 3.96 5.66
CA ILE A 26 -5.63 4.03 7.06
C ILE A 26 -4.42 3.11 7.22
N LEU A 27 -3.33 3.66 7.74
CA LEU A 27 -2.15 2.87 8.09
C LEU A 27 -2.36 2.29 9.50
N ASP A 28 -2.64 1.00 9.58
CA ASP A 28 -2.94 0.34 10.85
C ASP A 28 -1.68 -0.02 11.63
N THR A 29 -0.68 -0.60 10.95
CA THR A 29 0.60 -0.94 11.59
C THR A 29 1.76 -0.60 10.69
N LEU A 30 2.90 -0.32 11.29
CA LEU A 30 4.13 -0.01 10.57
C LEU A 30 5.31 -0.60 11.34
N ASP A 31 6.03 -1.50 10.70
CA ASP A 31 7.23 -2.12 11.21
C ASP A 31 8.39 -1.90 10.24
N ASP A 32 9.56 -2.40 10.58
CA ASP A 32 10.73 -2.29 9.73
C ASP A 32 10.55 -3.11 8.45
N GLY A 33 10.21 -2.44 7.36
CA GLY A 33 9.97 -3.06 6.06
C GLY A 33 8.59 -3.67 5.89
N ARG A 34 7.64 -3.38 6.78
CA ARG A 34 6.28 -3.92 6.68
C ARG A 34 5.24 -2.86 7.07
N ALA A 35 4.16 -2.82 6.31
CA ALA A 35 3.03 -1.93 6.60
C ALA A 35 1.73 -2.68 6.37
N VAL A 36 0.76 -2.49 7.25
CA VAL A 36 -0.61 -2.97 7.04
C VAL A 36 -1.51 -1.76 6.88
N VAL A 37 -2.16 -1.68 5.73
CA VAL A 37 -3.03 -0.56 5.36
C VAL A 37 -4.43 -1.08 5.13
N ARG A 38 -5.41 -0.33 5.59
CA ARG A 38 -6.81 -0.65 5.41
C ARG A 38 -7.48 0.38 4.53
N ALA A 39 -8.33 -0.10 3.61
CA ALA A 39 -9.26 0.74 2.86
C ALA A 39 -10.66 0.49 3.41
N PRO A 40 -11.18 1.37 4.29
CA PRO A 40 -12.55 1.25 4.77
C PRO A 40 -13.53 1.24 3.61
N TYR A 41 -14.54 0.41 3.70
CA TYR A 41 -15.52 0.25 2.64
C TYR A 41 -16.23 1.57 2.32
N ARG A 42 -16.41 1.81 1.02
CA ARG A 42 -17.21 2.90 0.49
C ARG A 42 -18.00 2.39 -0.70
N SER A 43 -19.25 2.79 -0.81
CA SER A 43 -20.07 2.44 -1.98
C SER A 43 -19.45 2.95 -3.29
N ALA A 44 -18.70 4.06 -3.23
CA ALA A 44 -18.01 4.62 -4.40
C ALA A 44 -16.92 3.69 -4.95
N PHE A 45 -16.46 2.70 -4.18
CA PHE A 45 -15.46 1.72 -4.61
C PHE A 45 -16.05 0.60 -5.46
N LEU A 46 -17.38 0.48 -5.51
CA LEU A 46 -18.02 -0.66 -6.16
C LEU A 46 -18.05 -0.50 -7.67
N ARG A 47 -17.98 -1.64 -8.33
CA ARG A 47 -18.21 -1.80 -9.76
C ARG A 47 -19.42 -2.71 -9.98
N PRO A 48 -19.87 -2.89 -11.23
CA PRO A 48 -20.99 -3.79 -11.51
C PRO A 48 -20.76 -5.19 -10.90
N GLY A 49 -21.80 -5.73 -10.29
CA GLY A 49 -21.73 -6.99 -9.57
C GLY A 49 -21.51 -6.85 -8.07
N GLY A 50 -21.36 -5.61 -7.56
CA GLY A 50 -21.22 -5.37 -6.13
C GLY A 50 -19.85 -5.72 -5.54
N THR A 51 -18.81 -5.80 -6.40
CA THR A 51 -17.45 -6.04 -5.95
C THR A 51 -16.63 -4.75 -5.99
N ILE A 52 -15.52 -4.72 -5.25
CA ILE A 52 -14.65 -3.54 -5.23
C ILE A 52 -13.83 -3.49 -6.52
N ALA A 53 -13.74 -2.32 -7.11
CA ALA A 53 -13.03 -2.11 -8.38
C ALA A 53 -11.51 -2.34 -8.22
N GLY A 54 -10.90 -2.89 -9.28
CA GLY A 54 -9.46 -3.18 -9.30
C GLY A 54 -8.57 -2.00 -8.95
N PRO A 55 -8.83 -0.79 -9.49
CA PRO A 55 -8.01 0.39 -9.15
C PRO A 55 -7.93 0.71 -7.65
N VAL A 56 -8.96 0.37 -6.88
CA VAL A 56 -8.93 0.57 -5.42
C VAL A 56 -7.88 -0.34 -4.79
N MET A 57 -7.82 -1.60 -5.21
CA MET A 57 -6.83 -2.56 -4.73
C MET A 57 -5.42 -2.15 -5.15
N MET A 58 -5.26 -1.63 -6.37
CA MET A 58 -3.97 -1.16 -6.87
C MET A 58 -3.46 0.03 -6.06
N GLY A 59 -4.31 1.01 -5.80
CA GLY A 59 -3.94 2.18 -5.00
C GLY A 59 -3.62 1.84 -3.55
N LEU A 60 -4.41 0.95 -2.97
CA LEU A 60 -4.18 0.46 -1.61
C LEU A 60 -2.82 -0.25 -1.50
N ALA A 61 -2.53 -1.16 -2.42
CA ALA A 61 -1.26 -1.89 -2.42
C ALA A 61 -0.08 -0.96 -2.64
N ASP A 62 -0.20 -0.01 -3.55
CA ASP A 62 0.88 0.92 -3.85
C ASP A 62 1.22 1.78 -2.63
N TYR A 63 0.21 2.30 -1.94
CA TYR A 63 0.42 3.05 -0.71
C TYR A 63 1.09 2.18 0.37
N GLY A 64 0.69 0.93 0.47
CA GLY A 64 1.29 -0.03 1.41
C GLY A 64 2.78 -0.23 1.17
N VAL A 65 3.19 -0.43 -0.09
CA VAL A 65 4.61 -0.59 -0.43
C VAL A 65 5.38 0.71 -0.13
N TYR A 66 4.79 1.86 -0.45
CA TYR A 66 5.42 3.15 -0.17
C TYR A 66 5.69 3.31 1.33
N ALA A 67 4.69 3.04 2.17
CA ALA A 67 4.85 3.12 3.63
C ALA A 67 5.90 2.12 4.14
N ALA A 68 5.85 0.88 3.66
CA ALA A 68 6.83 -0.15 4.04
C ALA A 68 8.25 0.27 3.65
N LEU A 69 8.42 0.87 2.46
CA LEU A 69 9.71 1.36 2.02
C LEU A 69 10.21 2.49 2.92
N LEU A 70 9.39 3.49 3.19
CA LEU A 70 9.80 4.62 4.03
C LEU A 70 10.11 4.19 5.46
N SER A 71 9.52 3.12 5.94
CA SER A 71 9.89 2.56 7.25
C SER A 71 11.35 2.13 7.29
N ARG A 72 11.91 1.75 6.14
CA ARG A 72 13.30 1.29 6.00
C ARG A 72 14.28 2.43 5.72
N ILE A 73 13.88 3.43 4.95
CA ILE A 73 14.80 4.45 4.46
C ILE A 73 14.55 5.85 5.02
N GLY A 74 13.47 6.05 5.78
CA GLY A 74 13.08 7.37 6.27
C GLY A 74 12.20 8.10 5.27
N ILE A 75 11.92 9.37 5.55
CA ILE A 75 11.08 10.19 4.66
C ILE A 75 11.85 10.50 3.38
N VAL A 76 11.46 9.84 2.31
CA VAL A 76 12.01 10.04 0.96
C VAL A 76 10.81 10.19 0.03
N GLU A 77 10.25 11.38 -0.03
CA GLU A 77 8.96 11.65 -0.69
C GLU A 77 8.98 11.30 -2.17
N LEU A 78 10.13 11.48 -2.82
CA LEU A 78 10.26 11.29 -4.25
C LEU A 78 10.52 9.84 -4.68
N ALA A 79 10.58 8.92 -3.73
CA ALA A 79 10.57 7.49 -4.08
C ALA A 79 9.27 7.22 -4.85
N VAL A 80 9.37 6.49 -5.97
CA VAL A 80 8.24 6.36 -6.90
C VAL A 80 8.17 4.96 -7.50
N THR A 81 6.96 4.50 -7.73
CA THR A 81 6.68 3.22 -8.39
C THR A 81 7.20 3.23 -9.81
N THR A 82 8.01 2.24 -10.17
CA THR A 82 8.49 2.05 -11.55
C THR A 82 7.90 0.83 -12.20
N SER A 83 7.45 -0.14 -11.43
CA SER A 83 6.82 -1.36 -11.95
C SER A 83 5.81 -1.85 -10.93
N PHE A 84 4.67 -2.28 -11.41
CA PHE A 84 3.59 -2.75 -10.56
C PHE A 84 2.88 -3.88 -11.26
N ASN A 85 2.82 -5.05 -10.62
CA ASN A 85 2.12 -6.20 -11.14
C ASN A 85 1.12 -6.69 -10.10
N ILE A 86 -0.12 -6.87 -10.51
CA ILE A 86 -1.18 -7.35 -9.63
C ILE A 86 -1.90 -8.52 -10.28
N ASN A 87 -2.17 -9.54 -9.46
CA ASN A 87 -3.04 -10.64 -9.84
C ASN A 87 -4.27 -10.61 -8.96
N PHE A 88 -5.44 -10.51 -9.59
CA PHE A 88 -6.72 -10.55 -8.91
C PHE A 88 -7.12 -12.02 -8.78
N LEU A 89 -7.21 -12.50 -7.55
CA LEU A 89 -7.36 -13.94 -7.28
C LEU A 89 -8.78 -14.34 -6.93
N SER A 90 -9.50 -13.45 -6.25
CA SER A 90 -10.92 -13.65 -5.97
C SER A 90 -11.62 -12.31 -5.85
N ARG A 91 -12.95 -12.32 -5.97
CA ARG A 91 -13.73 -11.07 -5.91
C ARG A 91 -13.91 -10.64 -4.46
N PRO A 92 -13.47 -9.43 -4.07
CA PRO A 92 -13.74 -8.95 -2.73
C PRO A 92 -15.23 -8.61 -2.59
N GLY A 93 -15.76 -8.84 -1.40
CA GLY A 93 -17.11 -8.41 -1.06
C GLY A 93 -17.19 -6.91 -0.81
N ALA A 94 -18.39 -6.44 -0.44
CA ALA A 94 -18.63 -5.05 -0.03
C ALA A 94 -18.18 -4.89 1.42
N ALA A 95 -16.88 -4.89 1.65
CA ALA A 95 -16.24 -4.89 2.96
C ALA A 95 -14.93 -4.12 2.90
N ASP A 96 -14.32 -3.84 4.06
CA ASP A 96 -13.01 -3.24 4.12
C ASP A 96 -11.99 -4.15 3.44
N LEU A 97 -10.98 -3.56 2.81
CA LEU A 97 -9.82 -4.27 2.28
C LEU A 97 -8.62 -4.04 3.17
N ILE A 98 -7.82 -5.08 3.33
CA ILE A 98 -6.60 -5.03 4.13
C ILE A 98 -5.43 -5.43 3.25
N ALA A 99 -4.41 -4.57 3.19
CA ALA A 99 -3.18 -4.83 2.45
C ALA A 99 -2.03 -5.02 3.43
N ASP A 100 -1.36 -6.16 3.33
CA ASP A 100 -0.18 -6.48 4.11
C ASP A 100 1.02 -6.38 3.17
N ALA A 101 1.78 -5.29 3.28
CA ALA A 101 2.90 -4.97 2.39
C ALA A 101 4.23 -5.23 3.08
N SER A 102 5.15 -5.84 2.36
CA SER A 102 6.51 -6.14 2.86
C SER A 102 7.55 -5.79 1.82
N ILE A 103 8.70 -5.25 2.25
CA ILE A 103 9.85 -5.06 1.38
C ILE A 103 10.63 -6.37 1.34
N ILE A 104 10.74 -6.96 0.15
CA ILE A 104 11.46 -8.23 -0.02
C ILE A 104 12.90 -8.04 -0.47
N LYS A 105 13.23 -6.89 -1.07
CA LYS A 105 14.61 -6.54 -1.39
C LYS A 105 14.78 -5.03 -1.38
N LEU A 106 15.80 -4.57 -0.67
CA LEU A 106 16.15 -3.15 -0.61
C LEU A 106 17.56 -2.95 -1.17
N GLY A 107 17.66 -2.26 -2.31
CA GLY A 107 18.93 -1.83 -2.87
C GLY A 107 19.10 -0.33 -2.69
N LYS A 108 20.16 0.22 -3.27
CA LYS A 108 20.42 1.67 -3.21
C LYS A 108 19.44 2.49 -4.03
N ARG A 109 19.06 1.96 -5.19
CA ARG A 109 18.28 2.69 -6.19
C ARG A 109 16.93 2.06 -6.46
N LEU A 110 16.77 0.79 -6.11
CA LEU A 110 15.55 0.04 -6.33
C LEU A 110 15.18 -0.76 -5.09
N ALA A 111 13.90 -0.81 -4.81
CA ALA A 111 13.34 -1.67 -3.78
C ALA A 111 12.20 -2.48 -4.38
N VAL A 112 12.08 -3.73 -3.99
CA VAL A 112 10.99 -4.60 -4.43
C VAL A 112 10.13 -4.93 -3.22
N GLY A 113 8.84 -4.71 -3.37
CA GLY A 113 7.84 -5.02 -2.35
C GLY A 113 6.82 -6.04 -2.83
N GLU A 114 6.17 -6.66 -1.88
CA GLU A 114 5.10 -7.64 -2.10
C GLU A 114 3.92 -7.27 -1.23
N VAL A 115 2.70 -7.44 -1.75
CA VAL A 115 1.47 -7.16 -0.99
C VAL A 115 0.50 -8.30 -1.14
N GLU A 116 -0.06 -8.72 -0.02
CA GLU A 116 -1.22 -9.60 0.02
C GLU A 116 -2.44 -8.77 0.42
N ILE A 117 -3.51 -8.86 -0.38
CA ILE A 117 -4.75 -8.12 -0.10
C ILE A 117 -5.84 -9.09 0.27
N PHE A 118 -6.50 -8.79 1.40
CA PHE A 118 -7.60 -9.58 1.94
C PHE A 118 -8.86 -8.74 2.03
N SER A 119 -10.02 -9.39 1.90
CA SER A 119 -11.29 -8.78 2.24
C SER A 119 -11.56 -9.04 3.72
N ALA A 120 -12.00 -8.04 4.46
CA ALA A 120 -12.18 -8.16 5.91
C ALA A 120 -13.29 -9.14 6.30
N ASP A 121 -14.17 -9.50 5.35
CA ASP A 121 -15.29 -10.41 5.61
C ASP A 121 -14.95 -11.89 5.43
N ARG A 122 -13.70 -12.22 5.04
CA ARG A 122 -13.27 -13.60 4.84
C ARG A 122 -11.75 -13.72 4.86
N ASP A 123 -11.24 -14.95 4.91
CA ASP A 123 -9.82 -15.22 5.08
C ASP A 123 -9.03 -15.40 3.78
N ASP A 124 -9.72 -15.60 2.65
CA ASP A 124 -9.01 -15.88 1.41
C ASP A 124 -8.37 -14.63 0.79
N LEU A 125 -7.27 -14.87 0.09
CA LEU A 125 -6.51 -13.83 -0.59
C LEU A 125 -7.29 -13.33 -1.80
N VAL A 126 -7.55 -12.01 -1.88
CA VAL A 126 -8.29 -11.44 -3.02
C VAL A 126 -7.37 -10.92 -4.11
N ALA A 127 -6.15 -10.51 -3.77
CA ALA A 127 -5.16 -10.08 -4.75
C ALA A 127 -3.75 -10.22 -4.21
N HIS A 128 -2.80 -10.35 -5.13
CA HIS A 128 -1.37 -10.39 -4.82
C HIS A 128 -0.63 -9.43 -5.72
N VAL A 129 0.30 -8.67 -5.15
CA VAL A 129 1.03 -7.61 -5.85
C VAL A 129 2.53 -7.79 -5.65
N THR A 130 3.29 -7.53 -6.72
CA THR A 130 4.71 -7.21 -6.61
C THR A 130 4.93 -5.83 -7.22
N ALA A 131 5.74 -5.01 -6.56
CA ALA A 131 6.00 -3.65 -7.03
C ALA A 131 7.46 -3.30 -6.83
N THR A 132 8.00 -2.53 -7.77
CA THR A 132 9.37 -2.01 -7.69
C THR A 132 9.29 -0.50 -7.55
N TYR A 133 10.05 0.04 -6.61
CA TYR A 133 10.18 1.48 -6.38
C TYR A 133 11.58 1.94 -6.75
N SER A 134 11.64 3.12 -7.37
CA SER A 134 12.89 3.83 -7.59
C SER A 134 13.17 4.75 -6.41
N ILE A 135 14.40 4.69 -5.90
CA ILE A 135 14.86 5.52 -4.79
C ILE A 135 15.78 6.61 -5.38
N PRO A 136 15.50 7.90 -5.15
CA PRO A 136 16.34 8.97 -5.69
C PRO A 136 17.78 8.86 -5.22
N PRO A 137 18.78 9.27 -6.04
CA PRO A 137 20.17 9.27 -5.65
C PRO A 137 20.41 10.11 -4.40
N GLY A 138 21.25 9.59 -3.48
CA GLY A 138 21.62 10.31 -2.27
C GLY A 138 20.60 10.28 -1.15
N ALA A 139 19.49 9.56 -1.32
CA ALA A 139 18.41 9.48 -0.33
C ALA A 139 18.69 8.46 0.77
N VAL A 140 19.63 7.54 0.55
CA VAL A 140 19.90 6.43 1.47
C VAL A 140 21.39 6.32 1.76
#